data_51d69dc43668daf4b585d10ecc2c89e5
#
_entry.id   51d69dc43668daf4b585d10ecc2c89e5
#
_cell.length_a   1.000
_cell.length_b   1.000
_cell.length_c   1.000
_cell.angle_alpha   90.00
_cell.angle_beta   90.00
_cell.angle_gamma   90.00
#
_symmetry.space_group_name_H-M   'P 1'
#
loop_
_entity.id
_entity.type
_entity.pdbx_description
1 polymer ?
#
loop_
_entity_poly.entity_id
_entity_poly.type
_entity_poly.pdbx_seq_one_letter_code
_entity_poly.pdbx_strand_id
1 'polypeptide(L)'
;TRTLDEIESKDMSIFISLIKHGLNAVMPSHVLYSAADKDPAGFSQFWLKNQLREKAHFKGAIFSDDMSMKGAVLGGEMKDRIVKALEAGCDMVLLCNSPQLVDEVLLQLDWKMSSESIERLLTMKGFKEPHIALKTSQEKGFKDMTAQIMTM
;
A
#
# COMPACT_ATOMS: atom_id res chain seq x y z
N THR A 1 21.60 -2.53 10.83
CA THR A 1 21.11 -2.45 9.44
C THR A 1 20.91 -3.86 8.95
N ARG A 2 19.70 -4.25 8.54
CA ARG A 2 19.42 -5.60 8.02
C ARG A 2 19.87 -5.70 6.57
N THR A 3 20.41 -6.86 6.20
CA THR A 3 20.78 -7.17 4.82
C THR A 3 19.53 -7.46 3.98
N LEU A 4 19.66 -7.43 2.64
CA LEU A 4 18.57 -7.80 1.74
C LEU A 4 18.10 -9.24 2.00
N ASP A 5 19.03 -10.17 2.17
CA ASP A 5 18.71 -11.59 2.44
C ASP A 5 17.91 -11.79 3.74
N GLU A 6 18.24 -11.01 4.78
CA GLU A 6 17.47 -11.04 6.03
C GLU A 6 16.05 -10.48 5.87
N ILE A 7 15.89 -9.41 5.08
CA ILE A 7 14.58 -8.85 4.77
C ILE A 7 13.75 -9.82 3.95
N GLU A 8 14.35 -10.42 2.91
CA GLU A 8 13.68 -11.37 2.04
C GLU A 8 13.25 -12.65 2.78
N SER A 9 14.15 -13.21 3.58
CA SER A 9 13.90 -14.49 4.26
C SER A 9 12.95 -14.38 5.46
N LYS A 10 12.90 -13.22 6.11
CA LYS A 10 12.07 -12.99 7.30
C LYS A 10 10.85 -12.15 6.99
N ASP A 11 11.05 -10.84 6.70
CA ASP A 11 9.95 -9.88 6.60
C ASP A 11 9.12 -10.13 5.33
N MET A 12 9.74 -10.28 4.17
CA MET A 12 9.03 -10.51 2.91
C MET A 12 8.41 -11.90 2.80
N SER A 13 8.91 -12.89 3.53
CA SER A 13 8.36 -14.25 3.49
C SER A 13 6.87 -14.30 3.85
N ILE A 14 6.43 -13.45 4.77
CA ILE A 14 5.02 -13.32 5.16
C ILE A 14 4.19 -12.80 3.99
N PHE A 15 4.64 -11.72 3.34
CA PHE A 15 3.97 -11.14 2.18
C PHE A 15 3.94 -12.09 1.00
N ILE A 16 5.03 -12.82 0.72
CA ILE A 16 5.10 -13.84 -0.32
C ILE A 16 4.07 -14.94 -0.05
N SER A 17 3.92 -15.37 1.20
CA SER A 17 2.89 -16.34 1.58
C SER A 17 1.48 -15.78 1.33
N LEU A 18 1.19 -14.54 1.73
CA LEU A 18 -0.10 -13.91 1.50
C LEU A 18 -0.39 -13.72 0.01
N ILE A 19 0.60 -13.35 -0.80
CA ILE A 19 0.49 -13.22 -2.25
C ILE A 19 0.06 -14.55 -2.88
N LYS A 20 0.66 -15.65 -2.48
CA LYS A 20 0.29 -17.01 -2.95
C LYS A 20 -1.15 -17.39 -2.58
N HIS A 21 -1.71 -16.79 -1.53
CA HIS A 21 -3.10 -16.99 -1.10
C HIS A 21 -4.06 -15.91 -1.60
N GLY A 22 -3.65 -15.10 -2.58
CA GLY A 22 -4.53 -14.15 -3.25
C GLY A 22 -4.64 -12.79 -2.57
N LEU A 23 -3.55 -12.27 -2.00
CA LEU A 23 -3.50 -10.91 -1.48
C LEU A 23 -3.86 -9.89 -2.56
N ASN A 24 -4.89 -9.07 -2.33
CA ASN A 24 -5.43 -8.14 -3.31
C ASN A 24 -4.73 -6.78 -3.33
N ALA A 25 -4.15 -6.36 -2.20
CA ALA A 25 -3.47 -5.08 -2.10
C ALA A 25 -2.31 -5.10 -1.11
N VAL A 26 -1.34 -4.22 -1.32
CA VAL A 26 -0.22 -3.95 -0.38
C VAL A 26 -0.02 -2.46 -0.23
N MET A 27 0.57 -2.08 0.90
CA MET A 27 0.96 -0.70 1.20
C MET A 27 2.41 -0.70 1.69
N PRO A 28 3.39 -0.31 0.85
CA PRO A 28 4.78 -0.16 1.26
C PRO A 28 4.93 1.08 2.14
N SER A 29 5.71 0.95 3.21
CA SER A 29 6.01 2.05 4.12
C SER A 29 7.06 3.01 3.56
N HIS A 30 7.13 4.24 4.11
CA HIS A 30 8.19 5.21 3.80
C HIS A 30 9.48 4.92 4.61
N VAL A 31 9.90 3.65 4.62
CA VAL A 31 11.13 3.22 5.33
C VAL A 31 12.28 3.04 4.34
N LEU A 32 13.43 3.59 4.71
CA LEU A 32 14.67 3.42 3.94
C LEU A 32 15.43 2.17 4.42
N TYR A 33 15.57 1.21 3.54
CA TYR A 33 16.41 0.02 3.74
C TYR A 33 17.74 0.21 3.03
N SER A 34 18.62 1.02 3.60
CA SER A 34 19.86 1.52 2.97
C SER A 34 20.86 0.43 2.52
N ALA A 35 20.73 -0.80 3.02
CA ALA A 35 21.51 -1.94 2.54
C ALA A 35 20.98 -2.54 1.23
N ALA A 36 19.76 -2.18 0.82
CA ALA A 36 19.10 -2.72 -0.36
C ALA A 36 18.85 -1.65 -1.44
N ASP A 37 18.44 -0.46 -1.05
CA ASP A 37 18.20 0.65 -1.98
C ASP A 37 18.45 2.01 -1.32
N LYS A 38 18.68 3.03 -2.14
CA LYS A 38 18.88 4.43 -1.71
C LYS A 38 17.56 5.16 -1.44
N ASP A 39 16.45 4.68 -2.00
CA ASP A 39 15.14 5.29 -1.88
C ASP A 39 14.27 4.56 -0.84
N PRO A 40 13.41 5.27 -0.07
CA PRO A 40 12.40 4.64 0.77
C PRO A 40 11.51 3.67 -0.03
N ALA A 41 11.06 2.58 0.59
CA ALA A 41 10.36 1.52 -0.11
C ALA A 41 9.17 2.01 -0.93
N GLY A 42 8.38 2.97 -0.44
CA GLY A 42 7.24 3.55 -1.17
C GLY A 42 7.61 4.39 -2.40
N PHE A 43 8.90 4.74 -2.57
CA PHE A 43 9.43 5.51 -3.71
C PHE A 43 10.42 4.72 -4.55
N SER A 44 10.59 3.43 -4.28
CA SER A 44 11.64 2.61 -4.85
C SER A 44 11.10 1.67 -5.92
N GLN A 45 11.58 1.82 -7.16
CA GLN A 45 11.31 0.86 -8.23
C GLN A 45 11.91 -0.52 -7.90
N PHE A 46 13.04 -0.57 -7.19
CA PHE A 46 13.63 -1.82 -6.74
C PHE A 46 12.63 -2.61 -5.87
N TRP A 47 12.01 -1.97 -4.88
CA TRP A 47 11.05 -2.65 -4.02
C TRP A 47 9.73 -2.95 -4.72
N LEU A 48 9.16 -1.99 -5.46
CA LEU A 48 7.80 -2.13 -6.02
C LEU A 48 7.77 -2.90 -7.33
N LYS A 49 8.74 -2.68 -8.23
CA LYS A 49 8.79 -3.38 -9.51
C LYS A 49 9.58 -4.68 -9.40
N ASN A 50 10.86 -4.63 -9.01
CA ASN A 50 11.71 -5.81 -9.07
C ASN A 50 11.35 -6.83 -7.97
N GLN A 51 11.27 -6.41 -6.70
CA GLN A 51 10.98 -7.35 -5.61
C GLN A 51 9.51 -7.78 -5.56
N LEU A 52 8.58 -6.83 -5.64
CA LEU A 52 7.16 -7.14 -5.45
C LEU A 52 6.49 -7.64 -6.73
N ARG A 53 6.61 -6.92 -7.86
CA ARG A 53 5.95 -7.31 -9.11
C ARG A 53 6.64 -8.50 -9.79
N GLU A 54 7.96 -8.40 -9.98
CA GLU A 54 8.70 -9.41 -10.75
C GLU A 54 9.02 -10.65 -9.91
N LYS A 55 9.75 -10.49 -8.79
CA LYS A 55 10.22 -11.62 -7.98
C LYS A 55 9.10 -12.31 -7.20
N ALA A 56 8.23 -11.56 -6.54
CA ALA A 56 7.11 -12.10 -5.78
C ALA A 56 5.85 -12.35 -6.63
N HIS A 57 5.84 -11.95 -7.90
CA HIS A 57 4.71 -12.09 -8.84
C HIS A 57 3.40 -11.46 -8.32
N PHE A 58 3.50 -10.39 -7.54
CA PHE A 58 2.33 -9.70 -7.02
C PHE A 58 1.53 -9.01 -8.13
N LYS A 59 0.25 -9.33 -8.22
CA LYS A 59 -0.67 -8.80 -9.25
C LYS A 59 -1.75 -7.87 -8.70
N GLY A 60 -1.82 -7.69 -7.39
CA GLY A 60 -2.81 -6.82 -6.75
C GLY A 60 -2.45 -5.34 -6.80
N ALA A 61 -3.27 -4.48 -6.21
CA ALA A 61 -3.06 -3.05 -6.15
C ALA A 61 -1.94 -2.67 -5.16
N ILE A 62 -1.13 -1.68 -5.49
CA ILE A 62 -0.15 -1.05 -4.59
C ILE A 62 -0.64 0.34 -4.25
N PHE A 63 -0.98 0.55 -2.97
CA PHE A 63 -1.30 1.86 -2.41
C PHE A 63 -0.04 2.44 -1.79
N SER A 64 0.20 3.74 -1.92
CA SER A 64 1.25 4.34 -1.10
C SER A 64 0.82 4.40 0.36
N ASP A 65 1.77 4.53 1.27
CA ASP A 65 1.49 5.06 2.61
C ASP A 65 1.19 6.56 2.51
N ASP A 66 0.69 7.18 3.58
CA ASP A 66 0.28 8.59 3.57
C ASP A 66 1.45 9.54 3.26
N MET A 67 1.29 10.34 2.20
CA MET A 67 2.29 11.30 1.73
C MET A 67 2.52 12.46 2.69
N SER A 68 1.62 12.70 3.66
CA SER A 68 1.79 13.70 4.70
C SER A 68 2.75 13.29 5.82
N MET A 69 3.09 12.00 5.91
CA MET A 69 3.98 11.47 6.95
C MET A 69 5.40 12.04 6.85
N LYS A 70 6.07 12.16 8.00
CA LYS A 70 7.47 12.60 8.07
C LYS A 70 8.42 11.71 7.24
N GLY A 71 8.17 10.42 7.16
CA GLY A 71 8.95 9.49 6.34
C GLY A 71 8.87 9.78 4.84
N ALA A 72 7.79 10.39 4.37
CA ALA A 72 7.60 10.76 2.98
C ALA A 72 8.39 12.02 2.57
N VAL A 73 8.88 12.83 3.52
CA VAL A 73 9.61 14.08 3.24
C VAL A 73 10.85 13.86 2.38
N LEU A 74 11.48 12.70 2.47
CA LEU A 74 12.59 12.32 1.59
C LEU A 74 12.21 12.29 0.10
N GLY A 75 10.93 12.22 -0.23
CA GLY A 75 10.41 12.32 -1.60
C GLY A 75 10.43 13.74 -2.18
N GLY A 76 10.63 14.79 -1.38
CA GLY A 76 10.62 16.19 -1.80
C GLY A 76 9.32 16.92 -1.44
N GLU A 77 8.91 17.88 -2.26
CA GLU A 77 7.62 18.57 -2.13
C GLU A 77 6.45 17.62 -2.40
N MET A 78 5.23 17.99 -1.99
CA MET A 78 4.07 17.08 -2.02
C MET A 78 3.81 16.51 -3.42
N LYS A 79 3.84 17.35 -4.45
CA LYS A 79 3.69 16.92 -5.85
C LYS A 79 4.78 15.92 -6.24
N ASP A 80 6.03 16.17 -5.87
CA ASP A 80 7.16 15.30 -6.21
C ASP A 80 7.03 13.94 -5.54
N ARG A 81 6.58 13.89 -4.27
CA ARG A 81 6.31 12.64 -3.55
C ARG A 81 5.30 11.78 -4.29
N ILE A 82 4.20 12.41 -4.73
CA ILE A 82 3.12 11.73 -5.46
C ILE A 82 3.65 11.18 -6.78
N VAL A 83 4.33 11.99 -7.58
CA VAL A 83 4.89 11.57 -8.86
C VAL A 83 5.89 10.43 -8.66
N LYS A 84 6.82 10.56 -7.71
CA LYS A 84 7.81 9.50 -7.41
C LYS A 84 7.16 8.18 -7.01
N ALA A 85 6.12 8.21 -6.18
CA ALA A 85 5.42 6.99 -5.77
C ALA A 85 4.72 6.31 -6.97
N LEU A 86 4.07 7.08 -7.84
CA LEU A 86 3.43 6.57 -9.04
C LEU A 86 4.47 6.01 -10.03
N GLU A 87 5.59 6.71 -10.25
CA GLU A 87 6.69 6.25 -11.10
C GLU A 87 7.38 4.99 -10.53
N ALA A 88 7.47 4.89 -9.20
CA ALA A 88 8.00 3.72 -8.53
C ALA A 88 7.11 2.49 -8.72
N GLY A 89 5.81 2.65 -8.95
CA GLY A 89 4.89 1.56 -9.24
C GLY A 89 3.66 1.47 -8.33
N CYS A 90 3.38 2.51 -7.53
CA CYS A 90 2.10 2.62 -6.84
C CYS A 90 0.97 2.81 -7.85
N ASP A 91 -0.16 2.15 -7.61
CA ASP A 91 -1.38 2.30 -8.41
C ASP A 91 -2.27 3.42 -7.87
N MET A 92 -2.16 3.72 -6.58
CA MET A 92 -2.89 4.78 -5.89
C MET A 92 -2.03 5.42 -4.82
N VAL A 93 -2.18 6.73 -4.65
CA VAL A 93 -1.44 7.51 -3.66
C VAL A 93 -2.40 8.05 -2.60
N LEU A 94 -2.01 7.96 -1.34
CA LEU A 94 -2.78 8.46 -0.22
C LEU A 94 -2.23 9.81 0.26
N LEU A 95 -3.12 10.78 0.40
CA LEU A 95 -2.86 12.06 1.04
C LEU A 95 -3.97 12.30 2.06
N CYS A 96 -3.65 12.12 3.34
CA CYS A 96 -4.61 12.12 4.43
C CYS A 96 -4.69 13.48 5.12
N ASN A 97 -5.82 13.72 5.79
CA ASN A 97 -6.03 14.82 6.74
C ASN A 97 -5.90 16.26 6.19
N SER A 98 -5.82 16.46 4.88
CA SER A 98 -5.68 17.77 4.26
C SER A 98 -6.41 17.86 2.92
N PRO A 99 -7.76 18.04 2.93
CA PRO A 99 -8.55 18.15 1.68
C PRO A 99 -8.09 19.28 0.76
N GLN A 100 -7.70 20.43 1.34
CA GLN A 100 -7.22 21.59 0.58
C GLN A 100 -5.93 21.26 -0.19
N LEU A 101 -5.02 20.54 0.43
CA LEU A 101 -3.78 20.12 -0.22
C LEU A 101 -4.04 19.09 -1.33
N VAL A 102 -5.06 18.26 -1.18
CA VAL A 102 -5.50 17.34 -2.26
C VAL A 102 -5.97 18.15 -3.47
N ASP A 103 -6.81 19.17 -3.27
CA ASP A 103 -7.30 20.03 -4.35
C ASP A 103 -6.14 20.76 -5.04
N GLU A 104 -5.21 21.34 -4.29
CA GLU A 104 -4.01 22.00 -4.83
C GLU A 104 -3.15 21.06 -5.68
N VAL A 105 -2.93 19.83 -5.21
CA VAL A 105 -2.15 18.83 -5.94
C VAL A 105 -2.86 18.41 -7.22
N LEU A 106 -4.16 18.15 -7.16
CA LEU A 106 -4.94 17.73 -8.34
C LEU A 106 -4.93 18.78 -9.46
N LEU A 107 -4.89 20.07 -9.12
CA LEU A 107 -4.76 21.15 -10.10
C LEU A 107 -3.39 21.18 -10.80
N GLN A 108 -2.35 20.62 -10.17
CA GLN A 108 -0.98 20.66 -10.66
C GLN A 108 -0.49 19.33 -11.22
N LEU A 109 -1.21 18.24 -10.92
CA LEU A 109 -0.79 16.89 -11.26
C LEU A 109 -1.21 16.56 -12.69
N ASP A 110 -0.23 16.46 -13.60
CA ASP A 110 -0.43 15.89 -14.93
C ASP A 110 0.03 14.43 -14.91
N TRP A 111 -0.91 13.54 -14.59
CA TRP A 111 -0.65 12.10 -14.51
C TRP A 111 -1.71 11.31 -15.24
N LYS A 112 -1.26 10.44 -16.15
CA LYS A 112 -2.14 9.49 -16.84
C LYS A 112 -1.89 8.08 -16.31
N MET A 113 -2.91 7.51 -15.70
CA MET A 113 -2.86 6.15 -15.17
C MET A 113 -2.76 5.13 -16.30
N SER A 114 -1.94 4.08 -16.11
CA SER A 114 -1.83 2.97 -17.07
C SER A 114 -3.07 2.08 -17.02
N SER A 115 -3.31 1.34 -18.13
CA SER A 115 -4.41 0.34 -18.19
C SER A 115 -4.26 -0.72 -17.10
N GLU A 116 -3.04 -1.18 -16.85
CA GLU A 116 -2.75 -2.20 -15.85
C GLU A 116 -3.06 -1.71 -14.43
N SER A 117 -2.76 -0.43 -14.12
CA SER A 117 -3.12 0.16 -12.82
C SER A 117 -4.63 0.28 -12.66
N ILE A 118 -5.33 0.68 -13.72
CA ILE A 118 -6.81 0.74 -13.73
C ILE A 118 -7.40 -0.65 -13.46
N GLU A 119 -6.92 -1.67 -14.17
CA GLU A 119 -7.38 -3.05 -13.98
C GLU A 119 -7.18 -3.53 -12.54
N ARG A 120 -5.99 -3.30 -11.95
CA ARG A 120 -5.71 -3.66 -10.56
C ARG A 120 -6.64 -2.95 -9.57
N LEU A 121 -6.91 -1.67 -9.76
CA LEU A 121 -7.81 -0.91 -8.89
C LEU A 121 -9.27 -1.36 -9.06
N LEU A 122 -9.69 -1.74 -10.26
CA LEU A 122 -11.02 -2.29 -10.49
C LEU A 122 -11.25 -3.61 -9.75
N THR A 123 -10.21 -4.43 -9.53
CA THR A 123 -10.33 -5.65 -8.71
C THR A 123 -10.65 -5.36 -7.25
N MET A 124 -10.32 -4.15 -6.75
CA MET A 124 -10.64 -3.71 -5.38
C MET A 124 -12.10 -3.27 -5.22
N LYS A 125 -12.83 -3.11 -6.32
CA LYS A 125 -14.25 -2.76 -6.29
C LYS A 125 -15.04 -3.95 -5.75
N GLY A 126 -15.67 -3.77 -4.59
CA GLY A 126 -16.51 -4.80 -3.99
C GLY A 126 -17.66 -5.21 -4.91
N PHE A 127 -18.01 -6.48 -4.90
CA PHE A 127 -19.24 -6.96 -5.56
C PHE A 127 -20.44 -6.45 -4.79
N LYS A 128 -21.52 -6.08 -5.49
CA LYS A 128 -22.84 -5.84 -4.91
C LYS A 128 -23.53 -7.18 -4.58
N GLU A 129 -22.82 -8.08 -3.91
CA GLU A 129 -23.48 -9.23 -3.30
C GLU A 129 -24.23 -8.74 -2.07
N PRO A 130 -25.46 -9.23 -1.81
CA PRO A 130 -26.13 -8.96 -0.56
C PRO A 130 -25.19 -9.39 0.56
N HIS A 131 -25.04 -8.52 1.55
CA HIS A 131 -24.21 -8.77 2.73
C HIS A 131 -24.30 -10.24 3.13
N ILE A 132 -23.18 -10.96 3.06
CA ILE A 132 -23.09 -12.25 3.74
C ILE A 132 -23.24 -11.88 5.20
N ALA A 133 -24.45 -12.10 5.73
CA ALA A 133 -24.71 -11.92 7.14
C ALA A 133 -23.69 -12.81 7.86
N LEU A 134 -22.77 -12.19 8.61
CA LEU A 134 -21.87 -12.91 9.50
C LEU A 134 -22.76 -13.91 10.25
N LYS A 135 -22.42 -15.20 10.19
CA LYS A 135 -23.19 -16.22 10.93
C LYS A 135 -23.33 -15.73 12.37
N THR A 136 -24.50 -15.84 12.96
CA THR A 136 -24.89 -15.28 14.27
C THR A 136 -23.85 -15.55 15.37
N SER A 137 -23.12 -16.67 15.28
CA SER A 137 -22.00 -17.01 16.18
C SER A 137 -20.77 -16.12 16.01
N GLN A 138 -20.49 -15.66 14.79
CA GLN A 138 -19.36 -14.76 14.48
C GLN A 138 -19.68 -13.32 14.88
N GLU A 139 -20.95 -12.89 14.73
CA GLU A 139 -21.42 -11.60 15.24
C GLU A 139 -21.34 -11.51 16.76
N LYS A 140 -21.73 -12.56 17.45
CA LYS A 140 -21.65 -12.62 18.91
C LYS A 140 -20.20 -12.52 19.39
N GLY A 141 -19.30 -13.32 18.81
CA GLY A 141 -17.87 -13.28 19.16
C GLY A 141 -17.22 -11.90 18.91
N PHE A 142 -17.59 -11.22 17.84
CA PHE A 142 -17.11 -9.87 17.54
C PHE A 142 -17.64 -8.83 18.54
N LYS A 143 -18.94 -8.90 18.92
CA LYS A 143 -19.55 -8.03 19.92
C LYS A 143 -18.93 -8.23 21.31
N ASP A 144 -18.68 -9.48 21.68
CA ASP A 144 -18.06 -9.82 22.97
C ASP A 144 -16.60 -9.29 23.03
N MET A 145 -15.84 -9.40 21.95
CA MET A 145 -14.48 -8.88 21.85
C MET A 145 -14.44 -7.35 21.89
N THR A 146 -15.35 -6.66 21.20
CA THR A 146 -15.46 -5.18 21.24
C THR A 146 -15.88 -4.68 22.61
N ALA A 147 -16.78 -5.37 23.31
CA ALA A 147 -17.17 -5.03 24.67
C ALA A 147 -15.99 -5.15 25.66
N GLN A 148 -15.14 -6.18 25.52
CA GLN A 148 -13.94 -6.34 26.34
C GLN A 148 -12.92 -5.23 26.14
N ILE A 149 -12.71 -4.77 24.91
CA ILE A 149 -11.76 -3.68 24.59
C ILE A 149 -12.26 -2.35 25.18
N MET A 150 -13.57 -2.09 25.17
CA MET A 150 -14.15 -0.85 25.68
C MET A 150 -14.23 -0.77 27.23
N THR A 151 -13.98 -1.88 27.93
CA THR A 151 -13.97 -1.95 29.41
C THR A 151 -12.55 -1.97 29.99
N MET A 152 -11.52 -1.89 29.19
CA MET A 152 -10.10 -1.74 29.58
C MET A 152 -9.67 -0.27 29.59
#